data_9787daebfd25c82985897aade5158e50
#
_entry.id   9787daebfd25c82985897aade5158e50
#
_cell.length_a   1.000
_cell.length_b   1.000
_cell.length_c   1.000
_cell.angle_alpha   90.00
_cell.angle_beta   90.00
_cell.angle_gamma   90.00
#
_symmetry.space_group_name_H-M   'P 1'
#
loop_
_entity.id
_entity.type
_entity.pdbx_description
1 polymer ?
#
loop_
_entity_poly.entity_id
_entity_poly.type
_entity_poly.pdbx_seq_one_letter_code
_entity_poly.pdbx_strand_id
1 'polypeptide(L)'
;METQIKVEEVWETLKQVKDPELPTVSIVEMGMVKDVRCQGQAVEVEIIPTFVGCPALDLIKKDVVQHLKALFPEEQIKVRFVLDIPWTSDRISEEGRENLKKMGIAPPPREYQAGQKWIVECPYCHSPKTVMENLFGPTACRSILYCTKCKNPFEAIKPV
;
A
#
# COMPACT_ATOMS: atom_id res chain seq x y z
N MET A 1 -10.41 -13.25 25.07
CA MET A 1 -8.96 -12.98 25.20
C MET A 1 -8.14 -13.72 24.16
N GLU A 2 -8.25 -15.02 24.02
CA GLU A 2 -7.51 -15.75 22.95
C GLU A 2 -7.77 -15.26 21.54
N THR A 3 -9.02 -14.94 21.19
CA THR A 3 -9.39 -14.46 19.86
C THR A 3 -8.78 -13.09 19.57
N GLN A 4 -8.71 -12.22 20.57
CA GLN A 4 -8.15 -10.88 20.42
C GLN A 4 -6.63 -10.90 20.25
N ILE A 5 -5.95 -11.75 21.01
CA ILE A 5 -4.50 -11.96 20.87
C ILE A 5 -4.17 -12.45 19.45
N LYS A 6 -4.95 -13.40 18.93
CA LYS A 6 -4.76 -13.91 17.57
C LYS A 6 -4.95 -12.81 16.50
N VAL A 7 -5.92 -11.93 16.67
CA VAL A 7 -6.13 -10.81 15.74
C VAL A 7 -4.92 -9.88 15.71
N GLU A 8 -4.39 -9.53 16.87
CA GLU A 8 -3.18 -8.71 16.99
C GLU A 8 -1.97 -9.37 16.34
N GLU A 9 -1.78 -10.67 16.57
CA GLU A 9 -0.71 -11.44 15.94
C GLU A 9 -0.84 -11.47 14.43
N VAL A 10 -2.06 -11.57 13.91
CA VAL A 10 -2.32 -11.51 12.47
C VAL A 10 -1.92 -10.14 11.90
N TRP A 11 -2.31 -9.05 12.57
CA TRP A 11 -1.92 -7.70 12.14
C TRP A 11 -0.40 -7.53 12.12
N GLU A 12 0.29 -8.00 13.16
CA GLU A 12 1.77 -7.96 13.20
C GLU A 12 2.39 -8.78 12.07
N THR A 13 1.83 -9.95 11.80
CA THR A 13 2.28 -10.80 10.70
C THR A 13 2.06 -10.13 9.34
N LEU A 14 0.92 -9.47 9.14
CA LEU A 14 0.60 -8.77 7.90
C LEU A 14 1.52 -7.58 7.64
N LYS A 15 2.09 -6.97 8.67
CA LYS A 15 3.11 -5.92 8.51
C LYS A 15 4.39 -6.43 7.83
N GLN A 16 4.60 -7.73 7.79
CA GLN A 16 5.72 -8.35 7.10
C GLN A 16 5.42 -8.66 5.62
N VAL A 17 4.15 -8.60 5.23
CA VAL A 17 3.75 -8.80 3.84
C VAL A 17 3.97 -7.50 3.07
N LYS A 18 4.96 -7.49 2.19
CA LYS A 18 5.31 -6.30 1.41
C LYS A 18 4.53 -6.28 0.09
N ASP A 19 4.26 -5.08 -0.38
CA ASP A 19 3.74 -4.90 -1.73
C ASP A 19 4.82 -5.34 -2.72
N PRO A 20 4.53 -6.23 -3.70
CA PRO A 20 5.55 -6.69 -4.65
C PRO A 20 6.20 -5.57 -5.46
N GLU A 21 5.48 -4.48 -5.69
CA GLU A 21 5.96 -3.32 -6.42
C GLU A 21 6.65 -2.28 -5.51
N LEU A 22 6.46 -2.41 -4.19
CA LEU A 22 6.98 -1.50 -3.17
C LEU A 22 7.63 -2.33 -2.04
N PRO A 23 8.80 -2.93 -2.26
CA PRO A 23 9.34 -3.96 -1.36
C PRO A 23 9.72 -3.48 0.04
N THR A 24 9.73 -2.18 0.30
CA THR A 24 9.96 -1.63 1.64
C THR A 24 8.67 -1.21 2.36
N VAL A 25 7.52 -1.33 1.69
CA VAL A 25 6.23 -0.89 2.22
C VAL A 25 5.30 -2.09 2.35
N SER A 26 4.70 -2.28 3.52
CA SER A 26 3.77 -3.37 3.75
C SER A 26 2.36 -3.03 3.26
N ILE A 27 1.54 -4.06 3.05
CA ILE A 27 0.13 -3.87 2.71
C ILE A 27 -0.64 -3.18 3.84
N VAL A 28 -0.20 -3.32 5.09
CA VAL A 28 -0.78 -2.60 6.24
C VAL A 28 -0.45 -1.11 6.15
N GLU A 29 0.81 -0.76 5.88
CA GLU A 29 1.23 0.63 5.71
C GLU A 29 0.54 1.31 4.52
N MET A 30 0.26 0.56 3.46
CA MET A 30 -0.49 1.06 2.31
C MET A 30 -2.00 1.20 2.58
N GLY A 31 -2.47 0.76 3.76
CA GLY A 31 -3.88 0.83 4.09
C GLY A 31 -4.76 -0.11 3.28
N MET A 32 -4.19 -1.19 2.76
CA MET A 32 -4.91 -2.18 1.96
C MET A 32 -5.69 -3.17 2.82
N VAL A 33 -5.27 -3.41 4.07
CA VAL A 33 -5.97 -4.32 4.97
C VAL A 33 -7.16 -3.61 5.59
N LYS A 34 -8.37 -4.06 5.24
CA LYS A 34 -9.61 -3.50 5.75
C LYS A 34 -9.97 -4.08 7.11
N ASP A 35 -9.94 -5.40 7.23
CA ASP A 35 -10.39 -6.09 8.44
C ASP A 35 -9.72 -7.46 8.56
N VAL A 36 -9.61 -7.92 9.80
CA VAL A 36 -9.11 -9.24 10.16
C VAL A 36 -10.07 -9.86 11.17
N ARG A 37 -10.57 -11.04 10.85
CA ARG A 37 -11.47 -11.78 11.75
C ARG A 37 -10.90 -13.16 12.04
N CYS A 38 -10.84 -13.53 13.31
CA CYS A 38 -10.43 -14.84 13.75
C CYS A 38 -11.58 -15.56 14.44
N GLN A 39 -11.82 -16.81 14.05
CA GLN A 39 -12.81 -17.68 14.67
C GLN A 39 -12.17 -19.04 14.91
N GLY A 40 -11.82 -19.33 16.17
CA GLY A 40 -11.10 -20.56 16.51
C GLY A 40 -9.76 -20.64 15.77
N GLN A 41 -9.62 -21.64 14.90
CA GLN A 41 -8.43 -21.83 14.07
C GLN A 41 -8.57 -21.25 12.67
N ALA A 42 -9.65 -20.55 12.37
CA ALA A 42 -9.88 -19.92 11.09
C ALA A 42 -9.58 -18.42 11.14
N VAL A 43 -9.09 -17.88 10.03
CA VAL A 43 -8.81 -16.46 9.87
C VAL A 43 -9.34 -15.99 8.51
N GLU A 44 -10.00 -14.85 8.51
CA GLU A 44 -10.42 -14.16 7.29
C GLU A 44 -9.77 -12.78 7.26
N VAL A 45 -9.08 -12.47 6.16
CA VAL A 45 -8.44 -11.18 5.91
C VAL A 45 -9.15 -10.52 4.73
N GLU A 46 -9.66 -9.32 4.93
CA GLU A 46 -10.25 -8.50 3.87
C GLU A 46 -9.25 -7.46 3.39
N ILE A 47 -8.99 -7.44 2.09
CA ILE A 47 -8.02 -6.54 1.46
C ILE A 47 -8.73 -5.66 0.43
N ILE A 48 -8.45 -4.36 0.49
CA ILE A 48 -8.90 -3.38 -0.51
C ILE A 48 -7.75 -3.18 -1.51
N PRO A 49 -7.93 -3.57 -2.79
CA PRO A 49 -6.87 -3.37 -3.78
C PRO A 49 -6.75 -1.89 -4.14
N THR A 50 -5.52 -1.44 -4.39
CA THR A 50 -5.26 -0.07 -4.86
C THR A 50 -5.79 0.15 -6.27
N PHE A 51 -5.73 -0.90 -7.09
CA PHE A 51 -6.25 -0.94 -8.45
C PHE A 51 -6.94 -2.27 -8.72
N VAL A 52 -8.15 -2.20 -9.26
CA VAL A 52 -8.85 -3.40 -9.73
C VAL A 52 -8.13 -3.92 -10.98
N GLY A 53 -7.86 -5.21 -11.03
CA GLY A 53 -7.14 -5.83 -12.15
C GLY A 53 -5.62 -5.72 -12.08
N CYS A 54 -5.06 -5.25 -10.96
CA CYS A 54 -3.62 -5.24 -10.76
C CYS A 54 -3.08 -6.69 -10.67
N PRO A 55 -2.07 -7.06 -11.49
CA PRO A 55 -1.52 -8.43 -11.45
C PRO A 55 -0.82 -8.77 -10.13
N ALA A 56 -0.44 -7.76 -9.34
CA ALA A 56 0.16 -7.96 -8.02
C ALA A 56 -0.81 -8.54 -6.98
N LEU A 57 -2.12 -8.48 -7.20
CA LEU A 57 -3.11 -8.97 -6.24
C LEU A 57 -2.97 -10.44 -5.93
N ASP A 58 -2.72 -11.27 -6.94
CA ASP A 58 -2.51 -12.71 -6.74
C ASP A 58 -1.25 -13.00 -5.93
N LEU A 59 -0.19 -12.22 -6.14
CA LEU A 59 1.05 -12.33 -5.38
C LEU A 59 0.83 -11.93 -3.93
N ILE A 60 0.11 -10.83 -3.69
CA ILE A 60 -0.25 -10.38 -2.34
C ILE A 60 -1.04 -11.45 -1.61
N LYS A 61 -2.04 -12.04 -2.27
CA LYS A 61 -2.84 -13.11 -1.68
C LYS A 61 -1.98 -14.31 -1.28
N LYS A 62 -1.08 -14.74 -2.17
CA LYS A 62 -0.16 -15.85 -1.89
C LYS A 62 0.77 -15.54 -0.72
N ASP A 63 1.31 -14.32 -0.67
CA ASP A 63 2.18 -13.89 0.41
C ASP A 63 1.46 -13.82 1.75
N VAL A 64 0.24 -13.33 1.78
CA VAL A 64 -0.59 -13.31 2.99
C VAL A 64 -0.81 -14.72 3.51
N VAL A 65 -1.23 -15.64 2.64
CA VAL A 65 -1.42 -17.05 3.01
C VAL A 65 -0.13 -17.66 3.52
N GLN A 66 0.98 -17.42 2.83
CA GLN A 66 2.29 -17.97 3.20
C GLN A 66 2.74 -17.52 4.59
N HIS A 67 2.55 -16.25 4.92
CA HIS A 67 2.90 -15.73 6.24
C HIS A 67 1.96 -16.24 7.33
N LEU A 68 0.68 -16.36 7.05
CA LEU A 68 -0.31 -16.81 8.03
C LEU A 68 -0.26 -18.33 8.29
N LYS A 69 0.38 -19.11 7.44
CA LYS A 69 0.58 -20.55 7.68
C LYS A 69 1.35 -20.85 8.98
N ALA A 70 2.12 -19.90 9.48
CA ALA A 70 2.79 -20.04 10.78
C ALA A 70 1.82 -20.02 11.97
N LEU A 71 0.63 -19.44 11.78
CA LEU A 71 -0.35 -19.25 12.84
C LEU A 71 -1.62 -20.11 12.65
N PHE A 72 -1.96 -20.46 11.42
CA PHE A 72 -3.19 -21.15 11.07
C PHE A 72 -2.95 -22.26 10.04
N PRO A 73 -3.76 -23.33 10.04
CA PRO A 73 -3.76 -24.29 8.95
C PRO A 73 -4.15 -23.60 7.63
N GLU A 74 -3.51 -23.98 6.54
CA GLU A 74 -3.74 -23.36 5.23
C GLU A 74 -5.21 -23.37 4.81
N GLU A 75 -5.90 -24.46 5.03
CA GLU A 75 -7.31 -24.63 4.69
C GLU A 75 -8.26 -23.74 5.52
N GLN A 76 -7.76 -23.15 6.59
CA GLN A 76 -8.49 -22.25 7.47
C GLN A 76 -8.16 -20.76 7.22
N ILE A 77 -7.29 -20.48 6.26
CA ILE A 77 -6.90 -19.13 5.88
C ILE A 77 -7.72 -18.67 4.68
N LYS A 78 -8.49 -17.61 4.86
CA LYS A 78 -9.31 -17.02 3.80
C LYS A 78 -8.88 -15.58 3.56
N VAL A 79 -8.54 -15.28 2.32
CA VAL A 79 -8.21 -13.92 1.87
C VAL A 79 -9.25 -13.48 0.85
N ARG A 80 -9.90 -12.36 1.12
CA ARG A 80 -10.96 -11.83 0.27
C ARG A 80 -10.63 -10.39 -0.14
N PHE A 81 -10.74 -10.10 -1.43
CA PHE A 81 -10.64 -8.73 -1.94
C PHE A 81 -12.01 -8.06 -1.87
N VAL A 82 -12.03 -6.86 -1.28
CA VAL A 82 -13.23 -6.03 -1.15
C VAL A 82 -13.21 -4.99 -2.25
N LEU A 83 -14.17 -5.04 -3.16
CA LEU A 83 -14.22 -4.17 -4.35
C LEU A 83 -15.27 -3.06 -4.23
N ASP A 84 -16.15 -3.14 -3.26
CA ASP A 84 -17.21 -2.16 -3.01
C ASP A 84 -16.76 -0.93 -2.21
N ILE A 85 -15.57 -1.00 -1.61
CA ILE A 85 -14.96 0.12 -0.90
C ILE A 85 -13.72 0.55 -1.70
N PRO A 86 -13.68 1.79 -2.22
CA PRO A 86 -12.49 2.22 -2.96
C PRO A 86 -11.32 2.45 -2.01
N TRP A 87 -10.14 2.02 -2.44
CA TRP A 87 -8.90 2.42 -1.78
C TRP A 87 -8.63 3.89 -2.11
N THR A 88 -8.27 4.66 -1.09
CA THR A 88 -7.84 6.06 -1.27
C THR A 88 -6.44 6.23 -0.74
N SER A 89 -5.71 7.19 -1.31
CA SER A 89 -4.32 7.47 -0.91
C SER A 89 -4.21 7.98 0.52
N ASP A 90 -5.30 8.46 1.11
CA ASP A 90 -5.33 8.85 2.53
C ASP A 90 -5.19 7.65 3.48
N ARG A 91 -5.40 6.44 2.98
CA ARG A 91 -5.23 5.22 3.77
C ARG A 91 -3.76 4.85 4.03
N ILE A 92 -2.82 5.45 3.29
CA ILE A 92 -1.39 5.24 3.51
C ILE A 92 -1.01 5.83 4.87
N SER A 93 -0.41 5.02 5.75
CA SER A 93 0.03 5.47 7.07
C SER A 93 1.22 6.43 6.98
N GLU A 94 1.50 7.17 8.06
CA GLU A 94 2.69 8.04 8.12
C GLU A 94 3.97 7.24 7.94
N GLU A 95 4.05 6.05 8.54
CA GLU A 95 5.18 5.14 8.38
C GLU A 95 5.33 4.69 6.92
N GLY A 96 4.23 4.37 6.26
CA GLY A 96 4.21 4.02 4.83
C GLY A 96 4.70 5.16 3.97
N ARG A 97 4.31 6.39 4.27
CA ARG A 97 4.77 7.60 3.56
C ARG A 97 6.27 7.80 3.69
N GLU A 98 6.80 7.64 4.89
CA GLU A 98 8.25 7.74 5.13
C GLU A 98 9.03 6.63 4.40
N ASN A 99 8.51 5.42 4.40
CA ASN A 99 9.13 4.31 3.68
C ASN A 99 9.12 4.51 2.16
N LEU A 100 8.06 5.10 1.61
CA LEU A 100 8.00 5.49 0.20
C LEU A 100 9.09 6.53 -0.14
N LYS A 101 9.24 7.55 0.68
CA LYS A 101 10.29 8.57 0.49
C LYS A 101 11.69 7.97 0.48
N LYS A 102 11.95 6.99 1.34
CA LYS A 102 13.24 6.27 1.39
C LYS A 102 13.53 5.52 0.09
N MET A 103 12.51 5.11 -0.65
CA MET A 103 12.64 4.48 -1.97
C MET A 103 12.78 5.49 -3.11
N GLY A 104 12.71 6.79 -2.83
CA GLY A 104 12.66 7.82 -3.86
C GLY A 104 11.29 7.95 -4.52
N ILE A 105 10.24 7.51 -3.83
CA ILE A 105 8.84 7.61 -4.28
C ILE A 105 8.14 8.64 -3.41
N ALA A 106 7.60 9.70 -4.03
CA ALA A 106 6.86 10.72 -3.32
C ALA A 106 5.46 10.20 -2.96
N PRO A 107 5.04 10.32 -1.69
CA PRO A 107 3.67 10.00 -1.32
C PRO A 107 2.70 11.05 -1.88
N PRO A 108 1.43 10.67 -2.13
CA PRO A 108 0.42 11.62 -2.60
C PRO A 108 0.01 12.59 -1.49
N PRO A 109 -0.55 13.76 -1.87
CA PRO A 109 -1.09 14.68 -0.88
C PRO A 109 -2.28 14.06 -0.14
N ARG A 110 -2.48 14.47 1.11
CA ARG A 110 -3.65 14.06 1.88
C ARG A 110 -4.87 14.86 1.44
N GLU A 111 -6.03 14.26 1.63
CA GLU A 111 -7.34 14.87 1.33
C GLU A 111 -7.45 15.40 -0.09
N TYR A 112 -6.80 14.70 -1.04
CA TYR A 112 -6.86 15.06 -2.44
C TYR A 112 -8.28 14.89 -2.99
N GLN A 113 -8.74 15.90 -3.73
CA GLN A 113 -10.02 15.85 -4.44
C GLN A 113 -9.77 15.90 -5.95
N ALA A 114 -10.57 15.13 -6.69
CA ALA A 114 -10.47 15.09 -8.14
C ALA A 114 -10.58 16.50 -8.75
N GLY A 115 -9.65 16.82 -9.64
CA GLY A 115 -9.57 18.13 -10.29
C GLY A 115 -8.69 19.16 -9.57
N GLN A 116 -8.21 18.86 -8.37
CA GLN A 116 -7.23 19.71 -7.69
C GLN A 116 -5.86 19.60 -8.36
N LYS A 117 -5.08 20.68 -8.26
CA LYS A 117 -3.69 20.65 -8.72
C LYS A 117 -2.88 19.72 -7.81
N TRP A 118 -2.25 18.76 -8.44
CA TRP A 118 -1.40 17.79 -7.73
C TRP A 118 0.01 18.38 -7.59
N ILE A 119 0.34 18.87 -6.38
CA ILE A 119 1.66 19.39 -6.04
C ILE A 119 2.35 18.31 -5.21
N VAL A 120 3.54 17.90 -5.65
CA VAL A 120 4.33 16.84 -5.03
C VAL A 120 5.69 17.41 -4.65
N GLU A 121 6.10 17.21 -3.39
CA GLU A 121 7.45 17.57 -2.97
C GLU A 121 8.46 16.52 -3.44
N CYS A 122 9.64 16.97 -3.84
CA CYS A 122 10.73 16.08 -4.19
C CYS A 122 11.14 15.22 -2.99
N PRO A 123 11.22 13.89 -3.11
CA PRO A 123 11.60 13.03 -2.00
C PRO A 123 13.07 13.16 -1.61
N TYR A 124 13.90 13.78 -2.46
CA TYR A 124 15.33 13.97 -2.21
C TYR A 124 15.66 15.30 -1.54
N CYS A 125 15.14 16.41 -2.06
CA CYS A 125 15.46 17.76 -1.58
C CYS A 125 14.28 18.51 -0.96
N HIS A 126 13.10 17.90 -0.93
CA HIS A 126 11.85 18.44 -0.37
C HIS A 126 11.34 19.73 -1.03
N SER A 127 11.84 20.06 -2.22
CA SER A 127 11.37 21.22 -2.98
C SER A 127 9.99 20.97 -3.60
N PRO A 128 9.09 21.94 -3.55
CA PRO A 128 7.81 21.86 -4.27
C PRO A 128 7.94 22.17 -5.76
N LYS A 129 9.13 22.53 -6.24
CA LYS A 129 9.38 22.86 -7.66
C LYS A 129 9.57 21.60 -8.50
N THR A 130 8.47 20.86 -8.66
CA THR A 130 8.45 19.61 -9.41
C THR A 130 7.49 19.71 -10.57
N VAL A 131 7.79 18.96 -11.63
CA VAL A 131 6.96 18.91 -12.84
C VAL A 131 6.64 17.46 -13.21
N MET A 132 5.46 17.26 -13.78
CA MET A 132 5.03 15.96 -14.28
C MET A 132 5.69 15.69 -15.63
N GLU A 133 6.49 14.61 -15.70
CA GLU A 133 7.08 14.17 -16.96
C GLU A 133 6.18 13.16 -17.67
N ASN A 134 5.66 12.18 -16.94
CA ASN A 134 4.78 11.17 -17.47
C ASN A 134 3.78 10.72 -16.41
N LEU A 135 2.49 10.80 -16.74
CA LEU A 135 1.42 10.33 -15.88
C LEU A 135 1.50 8.81 -15.66
N PHE A 136 2.06 8.08 -16.61
CA PHE A 136 2.22 6.62 -16.54
C PHE A 136 3.66 6.29 -16.20
N GLY A 137 3.88 5.76 -15.00
CA GLY A 137 5.16 5.28 -14.52
C GLY A 137 5.34 3.77 -14.74
N PRO A 138 6.23 3.13 -13.97
CA PRO A 138 6.48 1.69 -14.08
C PRO A 138 5.25 0.84 -13.76
N THR A 139 4.31 1.36 -12.96
CA THR A 139 3.06 0.71 -12.62
C THR A 139 1.89 1.67 -12.78
N ALA A 140 0.66 1.14 -12.81
CA ALA A 140 -0.55 1.94 -12.98
C ALA A 140 -0.76 2.97 -11.85
N CYS A 141 -0.26 2.69 -10.65
CA CYS A 141 -0.42 3.56 -9.48
C CYS A 141 0.66 4.64 -9.36
N ARG A 142 1.68 4.65 -10.23
CA ARG A 142 2.81 5.58 -10.16
C ARG A 142 2.92 6.47 -11.38
N SER A 143 3.46 7.67 -11.17
CA SER A 143 3.81 8.65 -12.21
C SER A 143 5.28 9.00 -12.12
N ILE A 144 5.85 9.52 -13.20
CA ILE A 144 7.23 10.00 -13.25
C ILE A 144 7.23 11.52 -13.22
N LEU A 145 7.97 12.09 -12.28
CA LEU A 145 8.13 13.52 -12.08
C LEU A 145 9.61 13.92 -12.13
N TYR A 146 9.85 15.21 -12.20
CA TYR A 146 11.18 15.78 -12.25
C TYR A 146 11.28 16.97 -11.30
N CYS A 147 12.31 17.00 -10.47
CA CYS A 147 12.58 18.14 -9.60
C CYS A 147 13.46 19.15 -10.32
N THR A 148 12.95 20.37 -10.50
CA THR A 148 13.71 21.43 -11.19
C THR A 148 14.78 22.05 -10.30
N LYS A 149 14.74 21.83 -8.98
CA LYS A 149 15.73 22.32 -8.04
C LYS A 149 16.97 21.42 -7.97
N CYS A 150 16.81 20.12 -7.62
CA CYS A 150 17.94 19.20 -7.51
C CYS A 150 18.25 18.45 -8.79
N LYS A 151 17.44 18.62 -9.84
CA LYS A 151 17.64 18.03 -11.18
C LYS A 151 17.56 16.50 -11.20
N ASN A 152 16.79 15.91 -10.28
CA ASN A 152 16.60 14.47 -10.24
C ASN A 152 15.18 14.08 -10.68
N PRO A 153 15.04 13.03 -11.51
CA PRO A 153 13.74 12.40 -11.72
C PRO A 153 13.37 11.56 -10.50
N PHE A 154 12.09 11.41 -10.28
CA PHE A 154 11.55 10.55 -9.21
C PHE A 154 10.18 10.04 -9.57
N GLU A 155 9.71 9.05 -8.84
CA GLU A 155 8.37 8.52 -8.98
C GLU A 155 7.46 9.06 -7.87
N ALA A 156 6.17 9.08 -8.13
CA ALA A 156 5.18 9.46 -7.13
C ALA A 156 3.95 8.55 -7.23
N ILE A 157 3.34 8.26 -6.09
CA ILE A 157 2.06 7.55 -6.05
C ILE A 157 0.97 8.53 -6.47
N LYS A 158 0.11 8.11 -7.40
CA LYS A 158 -1.02 8.93 -7.85
C LYS A 158 -2.02 9.13 -6.72
N PRO A 159 -2.50 10.36 -6.49
CA PRO A 159 -3.58 10.58 -5.52
C PRO A 159 -4.90 10.02 -6.06
N VAL A 160 -5.62 9.35 -5.19
CA VAL A 160 -6.93 8.75 -5.50
C VAL A 160 -7.93 9.05 -4.39
#